data_0fc21ada9d17a7e84ac63594d9a66108
#
_entry.id   0fc21ada9d17a7e84ac63594d9a66108
#
_cell.length_a   1.000
_cell.length_b   1.000
_cell.length_c   1.000
_cell.angle_alpha   90.00
_cell.angle_beta   90.00
_cell.angle_gamma   90.00
#
_symmetry.space_group_name_H-M   'P 1'
#
loop_
_entity.id
_entity.type
_entity.pdbx_description
1 polymer ?
#
loop_
_entity_poly.entity_id
_entity_poly.type
_entity_poly.pdbx_seq_one_letter_code
_entity_poly.pdbx_strand_id
1 'polypeptide(L)'
;MTDLTRRYAKACDLADFRDRRLLGVLRDILPERDPVTHVERKVWEFAQLAMSFEDLGLLDHRSRVLGVGAGDERILFWLTNRVGEVAATDIYGSGDFASREAGGSMLTEPSAHAPFAYREDRLEVRWMDARRLEFPDASFDAVYSLSSLEHFGGPGQVDLAAREIARVLRPGGVALLCADVLLRRHPLNAAPVDLAARAVSLGTKRRTAGLRRRSVVAEALTPRELLRHVIEPSGLELMQPLDLSVSPETWDNVCRLYPDGRQEPATGSFFPHLLVQVDRSVLTSVCLPLRRGT
;
A
#
# COMPACT_ATOMS: atom_id res chain seq x y z
N MET A 1 -11.62 -23.33 -7.59
CA MET A 1 -11.28 -21.98 -7.09
C MET A 1 -10.60 -22.18 -5.75
N THR A 2 -9.38 -21.72 -5.59
CA THR A 2 -8.65 -21.84 -4.32
C THR A 2 -9.13 -20.72 -3.40
N ASP A 3 -9.73 -21.09 -2.27
CA ASP A 3 -10.14 -20.13 -1.25
C ASP A 3 -8.95 -19.84 -0.33
N LEU A 4 -8.85 -18.57 0.12
CA LEU A 4 -7.85 -18.16 1.08
C LEU A 4 -8.12 -18.79 2.45
N THR A 5 -7.23 -19.66 2.90
CA THR A 5 -7.34 -20.33 4.21
C THR A 5 -6.87 -19.44 5.36
N ARG A 6 -5.92 -18.54 5.09
CA ARG A 6 -5.45 -17.53 6.02
C ARG A 6 -6.25 -16.22 5.82
N ARG A 7 -6.43 -15.45 6.90
CA ARG A 7 -7.03 -14.12 6.82
C ARG A 7 -6.03 -13.09 6.33
N TYR A 8 -6.28 -12.54 5.14
CA TYR A 8 -5.52 -11.46 4.52
C TYR A 8 -6.28 -10.13 4.54
N ALA A 9 -7.63 -10.14 4.50
CA ALA A 9 -8.44 -8.94 4.60
C ALA A 9 -8.42 -8.40 6.04
N LYS A 10 -7.36 -7.69 6.42
CA LYS A 10 -7.13 -7.27 7.80
C LYS A 10 -6.21 -6.06 7.91
N ALA A 11 -6.24 -5.44 9.10
CA ALA A 11 -5.24 -4.47 9.53
C ALA A 11 -3.91 -5.15 9.88
N CYS A 12 -2.82 -4.40 9.72
CA CYS A 12 -1.48 -4.81 10.12
C CYS A 12 -1.40 -4.99 11.63
N ASP A 13 -0.84 -6.13 12.08
CA ASP A 13 -0.80 -6.50 13.49
C ASP A 13 0.56 -7.10 13.86
N LEU A 14 1.09 -6.72 15.03
CA LEU A 14 2.34 -7.25 15.57
C LEU A 14 2.28 -8.77 15.79
N ALA A 15 1.11 -9.30 16.10
CA ALA A 15 0.91 -10.75 16.26
C ALA A 15 1.24 -11.54 14.98
N ASP A 16 1.12 -10.94 13.79
CA ASP A 16 1.46 -11.59 12.53
C ASP A 16 2.94 -11.92 12.41
N PHE A 17 3.81 -11.14 13.04
CA PHE A 17 5.26 -11.37 13.06
C PHE A 17 5.71 -12.55 13.96
N ARG A 18 4.77 -13.26 14.56
CA ARG A 18 5.01 -14.56 15.22
C ARG A 18 4.85 -15.74 14.28
N ASP A 19 4.28 -15.51 13.10
CA ASP A 19 4.07 -16.55 12.10
C ASP A 19 5.39 -16.91 11.41
N ARG A 20 5.78 -18.19 11.51
CA ARG A 20 7.01 -18.69 10.90
C ARG A 20 7.03 -18.59 9.38
N ARG A 21 5.87 -18.72 8.72
CA ARG A 21 5.76 -18.58 7.26
C ARG A 21 6.00 -17.13 6.86
N LEU A 22 5.38 -16.17 7.56
CA LEU A 22 5.62 -14.74 7.34
C LEU A 22 7.11 -14.41 7.50
N LEU A 23 7.73 -14.83 8.60
CA LEU A 23 9.15 -14.60 8.83
C LEU A 23 10.05 -15.27 7.77
N GLY A 24 9.66 -16.45 7.28
CA GLY A 24 10.37 -17.16 6.20
C GLY A 24 10.34 -16.37 4.89
N VAL A 25 9.16 -15.92 4.48
CA VAL A 25 8.97 -15.09 3.28
C VAL A 25 9.75 -13.78 3.38
N LEU A 26 9.75 -13.14 4.55
CA LEU A 26 10.49 -11.90 4.75
C LEU A 26 12.00 -12.08 4.64
N ARG A 27 12.56 -13.20 5.10
CA ARG A 27 13.99 -13.49 4.88
C ARG A 27 14.36 -13.63 3.40
N ASP A 28 13.43 -14.12 2.58
CA ASP A 28 13.62 -14.19 1.14
C ASP A 28 13.57 -12.80 0.46
N ILE A 29 12.67 -11.93 0.91
CA ILE A 29 12.48 -10.60 0.31
C ILE A 29 13.50 -9.59 0.85
N LEU A 30 13.92 -9.74 2.11
CA LEU A 30 14.80 -8.83 2.84
C LEU A 30 15.97 -9.60 3.47
N PRO A 31 16.84 -10.26 2.66
CA PRO A 31 17.89 -11.15 3.18
C PRO A 31 18.92 -10.44 4.08
N GLU A 32 19.05 -9.11 3.93
CA GLU A 32 19.97 -8.29 4.72
C GLU A 32 19.35 -7.79 6.05
N ARG A 33 18.09 -8.11 6.33
CA ARG A 33 17.37 -7.65 7.52
C ARG A 33 16.83 -8.83 8.33
N ASP A 34 16.90 -8.71 9.64
CA ASP A 34 16.23 -9.68 10.51
C ASP A 34 14.75 -9.29 10.67
N PRO A 35 13.80 -10.09 10.16
CA PRO A 35 12.38 -9.77 10.24
C PRO A 35 11.82 -9.80 11.68
N VAL A 36 12.57 -10.31 12.66
CA VAL A 36 12.16 -10.29 14.06
C VAL A 36 12.38 -8.90 14.67
N THR A 37 13.43 -8.21 14.25
CA THR A 37 13.78 -6.88 14.75
C THR A 37 13.36 -5.75 13.81
N HIS A 38 13.16 -6.06 12.52
CA HIS A 38 12.73 -5.10 11.52
C HIS A 38 11.21 -5.20 11.26
N VAL A 39 10.43 -4.65 12.18
CA VAL A 39 8.96 -4.75 12.20
C VAL A 39 8.35 -3.43 11.76
N GLU A 40 7.88 -3.38 10.52
CA GLU A 40 7.21 -2.20 9.95
C GLU A 40 6.09 -2.58 8.99
N ARG A 41 5.18 -1.63 8.70
CA ARG A 41 4.02 -1.83 7.84
C ARG A 41 4.39 -2.29 6.43
N LYS A 42 5.35 -1.65 5.78
CA LYS A 42 5.79 -2.00 4.42
C LYS A 42 6.31 -3.43 4.34
N VAL A 43 7.07 -3.87 5.33
CA VAL A 43 7.56 -5.25 5.44
C VAL A 43 6.41 -6.24 5.58
N TRP A 44 5.42 -5.91 6.41
CA TRP A 44 4.19 -6.70 6.54
C TRP A 44 3.41 -6.80 5.21
N GLU A 45 3.29 -5.70 4.47
CA GLU A 45 2.62 -5.67 3.16
C GLU A 45 3.28 -6.61 2.16
N PHE A 46 4.60 -6.64 2.10
CA PHE A 46 5.34 -7.59 1.26
C PHE A 46 5.00 -9.05 1.61
N ALA A 47 4.94 -9.37 2.89
CA ALA A 47 4.58 -10.72 3.32
C ALA A 47 3.13 -11.07 2.98
N GLN A 48 2.17 -10.13 3.16
CA GLN A 48 0.77 -10.35 2.79
C GLN A 48 0.65 -10.62 1.28
N LEU A 49 1.34 -9.84 0.44
CA LEU A 49 1.36 -10.03 -1.00
C LEU A 49 1.92 -11.40 -1.37
N ALA A 50 3.12 -11.72 -0.90
CA ALA A 50 3.82 -12.95 -1.25
C ALA A 50 3.02 -14.20 -0.84
N MET A 51 2.55 -14.23 0.42
CA MET A 51 1.79 -15.36 0.95
C MET A 51 0.41 -15.53 0.30
N SER A 52 -0.30 -14.43 0.02
CA SER A 52 -1.60 -14.51 -0.64
C SER A 52 -1.47 -14.98 -2.10
N PHE A 53 -0.44 -14.51 -2.81
CA PHE A 53 -0.18 -14.95 -4.17
C PHE A 53 0.22 -16.43 -4.24
N GLU A 54 0.99 -16.91 -3.24
CA GLU A 54 1.29 -18.35 -3.11
C GLU A 54 0.01 -19.16 -2.86
N ASP A 55 -0.82 -18.77 -1.88
CA ASP A 55 -2.07 -19.47 -1.54
C ASP A 55 -3.04 -19.52 -2.73
N LEU A 56 -3.04 -18.49 -3.57
CA LEU A 56 -3.90 -18.40 -4.76
C LEU A 56 -3.29 -19.05 -6.01
N GLY A 57 -2.07 -19.59 -5.91
CA GLY A 57 -1.37 -20.20 -7.05
C GLY A 57 -0.95 -19.20 -8.12
N LEU A 58 -0.77 -17.93 -7.75
CA LEU A 58 -0.35 -16.85 -8.66
C LEU A 58 1.16 -16.77 -8.84
N LEU A 59 1.95 -17.42 -7.98
CA LEU A 59 3.41 -17.55 -8.15
C LEU A 59 3.71 -18.66 -9.18
N ASP A 60 3.34 -18.42 -10.42
CA ASP A 60 3.48 -19.33 -11.56
C ASP A 60 4.12 -18.61 -12.74
N HIS A 61 4.99 -19.30 -13.48
CA HIS A 61 5.71 -18.76 -14.63
C HIS A 61 4.82 -18.31 -15.81
N ARG A 62 3.54 -18.56 -15.76
CA ARG A 62 2.56 -18.06 -16.72
C ARG A 62 1.85 -16.81 -16.22
N SER A 63 1.94 -16.50 -14.95
CA SER A 63 1.26 -15.36 -14.35
C SER A 63 1.89 -14.04 -14.81
N ARG A 64 1.02 -13.09 -15.17
CA ARG A 64 1.37 -11.70 -15.44
C ARG A 64 0.90 -10.83 -14.29
N VAL A 65 1.81 -10.14 -13.65
CA VAL A 65 1.57 -9.33 -12.45
C VAL A 65 1.85 -7.86 -12.74
N LEU A 66 0.95 -6.98 -12.31
CA LEU A 66 1.12 -5.53 -12.39
C LEU A 66 1.26 -4.93 -10.99
N GLY A 67 2.32 -4.15 -10.78
CA GLY A 67 2.47 -3.24 -9.65
C GLY A 67 2.05 -1.82 -10.03
N VAL A 68 1.11 -1.24 -9.28
CA VAL A 68 0.58 0.12 -9.49
C VAL A 68 1.01 1.02 -8.34
N GLY A 69 1.72 2.11 -8.66
CA GLY A 69 2.43 2.91 -7.66
C GLY A 69 3.53 2.08 -7.00
N ALA A 70 4.29 1.35 -7.83
CA ALA A 70 5.17 0.28 -7.38
C ALA A 70 6.53 0.76 -6.89
N GLY A 71 6.90 2.01 -7.20
CA GLY A 71 8.20 2.54 -6.80
C GLY A 71 9.37 1.64 -7.16
N ASP A 72 10.34 1.55 -6.25
CA ASP A 72 11.50 0.65 -6.32
C ASP A 72 11.41 -0.50 -5.30
N GLU A 73 10.19 -0.93 -4.98
CA GLU A 73 9.93 -1.91 -3.93
C GLU A 73 10.62 -3.26 -4.19
N ARG A 74 11.24 -3.82 -3.15
CA ARG A 74 11.96 -5.10 -3.21
C ARG A 74 11.11 -6.27 -3.70
N ILE A 75 9.82 -6.23 -3.43
CA ILE A 75 8.87 -7.26 -3.86
C ILE A 75 8.77 -7.37 -5.39
N LEU A 76 9.02 -6.29 -6.14
CA LEU A 76 9.11 -6.31 -7.60
C LEU A 76 10.14 -7.33 -8.07
N PHE A 77 11.36 -7.20 -7.57
CA PHE A 77 12.50 -8.05 -7.93
C PHE A 77 12.29 -9.49 -7.44
N TRP A 78 11.68 -9.67 -6.27
CA TRP A 78 11.34 -10.98 -5.74
C TRP A 78 10.30 -11.73 -6.61
N LEU A 79 9.30 -11.00 -7.13
CA LEU A 79 8.26 -11.54 -8.00
C LEU A 79 8.83 -12.01 -9.35
N THR A 80 9.80 -11.29 -9.95
CA THR A 80 10.37 -11.70 -11.24
C THR A 80 10.96 -13.11 -11.23
N ASN A 81 11.46 -13.55 -10.07
CA ASN A 81 11.99 -14.91 -9.90
C ASN A 81 10.90 -15.99 -9.80
N ARG A 82 9.62 -15.61 -9.71
CA ARG A 82 8.51 -16.51 -9.38
C ARG A 82 7.34 -16.48 -10.36
N VAL A 83 7.20 -15.40 -11.12
CA VAL A 83 6.11 -15.24 -12.09
C VAL A 83 6.66 -15.11 -13.51
N GLY A 84 5.81 -15.12 -14.52
CA GLY A 84 6.20 -15.00 -15.92
C GLY A 84 6.59 -13.59 -16.31
N GLU A 85 5.85 -12.58 -15.82
CA GLU A 85 6.07 -11.18 -16.17
C GLU A 85 5.64 -10.29 -14.98
N VAL A 86 6.43 -9.26 -14.71
CA VAL A 86 6.11 -8.20 -13.76
C VAL A 86 6.17 -6.86 -14.49
N ALA A 87 5.05 -6.17 -14.58
CA ALA A 87 5.03 -4.77 -15.01
C ALA A 87 4.98 -3.87 -13.77
N ALA A 88 5.93 -2.96 -13.63
CA ALA A 88 5.99 -1.97 -12.55
C ALA A 88 5.63 -0.60 -13.10
N THR A 89 4.61 0.04 -12.54
CA THR A 89 4.17 1.37 -12.97
C THR A 89 4.15 2.35 -11.82
N ASP A 90 4.66 3.55 -12.07
CA ASP A 90 4.64 4.69 -11.17
C ASP A 90 4.84 5.99 -11.98
N ILE A 91 4.64 7.14 -11.35
CA ILE A 91 4.98 8.45 -11.92
C ILE A 91 6.47 8.78 -11.71
N TYR A 92 7.35 7.82 -11.92
CA TYR A 92 8.79 7.88 -11.68
C TYR A 92 9.43 9.22 -12.05
N GLY A 93 10.23 9.77 -11.15
CA GLY A 93 10.88 11.08 -11.33
C GLY A 93 9.95 12.27 -11.17
N SER A 94 8.68 12.06 -10.78
CA SER A 94 7.70 13.12 -10.52
C SER A 94 6.88 12.83 -9.25
N GLY A 95 6.16 13.85 -8.76
CA GLY A 95 5.38 13.75 -7.52
C GLY A 95 6.21 13.83 -6.25
N ASP A 96 5.55 13.55 -5.13
CA ASP A 96 6.12 13.76 -3.78
C ASP A 96 7.21 12.70 -3.42
N PHE A 97 7.26 11.57 -4.15
CA PHE A 97 8.19 10.46 -3.93
C PHE A 97 9.33 10.38 -4.96
N ALA A 98 9.42 11.36 -5.88
CA ALA A 98 10.41 11.36 -6.95
C ALA A 98 11.88 11.33 -6.49
N SER A 99 12.17 11.84 -5.30
CA SER A 99 13.52 11.85 -4.69
C SER A 99 13.78 10.67 -3.74
N ARG A 100 12.86 9.72 -3.67
CA ARG A 100 12.90 8.57 -2.77
C ARG A 100 12.53 7.30 -3.54
N GLU A 101 11.42 6.67 -3.15
CA GLU A 101 10.96 5.36 -3.62
C GLU A 101 10.54 5.33 -5.11
N ALA A 102 10.17 6.49 -5.69
CA ALA A 102 9.76 6.62 -7.10
C ALA A 102 10.76 7.40 -7.94
N GLY A 103 12.05 7.16 -7.76
CA GLY A 103 13.12 7.82 -8.50
C GLY A 103 13.08 7.52 -9.99
N GLY A 104 13.42 8.53 -10.83
CA GLY A 104 13.42 8.38 -12.29
C GLY A 104 14.42 7.35 -12.82
N SER A 105 15.46 7.01 -12.05
CA SER A 105 16.44 5.97 -12.38
C SER A 105 15.83 4.57 -12.53
N MET A 106 14.69 4.30 -11.90
CA MET A 106 13.97 3.03 -12.12
C MET A 106 13.58 2.80 -13.59
N LEU A 107 13.34 3.85 -14.36
CA LEU A 107 13.00 3.75 -15.79
C LEU A 107 14.17 3.35 -16.67
N THR A 108 15.38 3.68 -16.26
CA THR A 108 16.58 3.50 -17.11
C THR A 108 17.53 2.43 -16.59
N GLU A 109 17.56 2.23 -15.27
CA GLU A 109 18.51 1.33 -14.62
C GLU A 109 17.87 0.63 -13.40
N PRO A 110 16.80 -0.18 -13.60
CA PRO A 110 16.12 -0.85 -12.48
C PRO A 110 17.07 -1.79 -11.71
N SER A 111 18.11 -2.32 -12.35
CA SER A 111 19.12 -3.17 -11.71
C SER A 111 19.90 -2.47 -10.59
N ALA A 112 20.05 -1.14 -10.65
CA ALA A 112 20.67 -0.37 -9.57
C ALA A 112 19.84 -0.36 -8.28
N HIS A 113 18.55 -0.66 -8.35
CA HIS A 113 17.62 -0.73 -7.22
C HIS A 113 17.42 -2.17 -6.71
N ALA A 114 17.89 -3.17 -7.45
CA ALA A 114 17.69 -4.57 -7.10
C ALA A 114 18.55 -4.96 -5.89
N PRO A 115 17.95 -5.47 -4.80
CA PRO A 115 18.68 -5.85 -3.60
C PRO A 115 19.35 -7.22 -3.70
N PHE A 116 19.01 -8.00 -4.73
CA PHE A 116 19.50 -9.36 -5.00
C PHE A 116 19.34 -9.70 -6.50
N ALA A 117 19.87 -10.86 -6.94
CA ALA A 117 19.70 -11.35 -8.29
C ALA A 117 18.23 -11.57 -8.65
N TYR A 118 17.81 -11.06 -9.79
CA TYR A 118 16.44 -11.15 -10.29
C TYR A 118 16.41 -11.43 -11.79
N ARG A 119 15.25 -11.70 -12.35
CA ARG A 119 15.06 -11.98 -13.78
C ARG A 119 14.75 -10.68 -14.51
N GLU A 120 15.78 -10.04 -15.05
CA GLU A 120 15.66 -8.78 -15.80
C GLU A 120 14.73 -8.92 -17.00
N ASP A 121 14.78 -10.08 -17.67
CA ASP A 121 13.93 -10.43 -18.82
C ASP A 121 12.43 -10.51 -18.49
N ARG A 122 12.05 -10.45 -17.20
CA ARG A 122 10.67 -10.53 -16.73
C ARG A 122 10.18 -9.24 -16.07
N LEU A 123 11.01 -8.20 -15.99
CA LEU A 123 10.63 -6.91 -15.41
C LEU A 123 10.49 -5.86 -16.50
N GLU A 124 9.30 -5.29 -16.61
CA GLU A 124 9.04 -4.10 -17.39
C GLU A 124 8.73 -2.92 -16.46
N VAL A 125 9.51 -1.84 -16.52
CA VAL A 125 9.26 -0.63 -15.71
C VAL A 125 8.75 0.46 -16.63
N ARG A 126 7.59 1.05 -16.33
CA ARG A 126 6.95 2.09 -17.14
C ARG A 126 6.48 3.27 -16.31
N TRP A 127 6.70 4.46 -16.84
CA TRP A 127 6.03 5.64 -16.30
C TRP A 127 4.55 5.60 -16.66
N MET A 128 3.68 5.58 -15.66
CA MET A 128 2.23 5.64 -15.86
C MET A 128 1.55 6.30 -14.67
N ASP A 129 0.50 7.05 -14.96
CA ASP A 129 -0.45 7.49 -13.95
C ASP A 129 -1.45 6.37 -13.66
N ALA A 130 -1.59 5.97 -12.41
CA ALA A 130 -2.51 4.92 -11.95
C ALA A 130 -3.97 5.17 -12.36
N ARG A 131 -4.33 6.44 -12.58
CA ARG A 131 -5.68 6.87 -12.99
C ARG A 131 -5.98 6.62 -14.47
N ARG A 132 -4.95 6.25 -15.24
CA ARG A 132 -5.02 5.95 -16.66
C ARG A 132 -3.90 4.99 -17.06
N LEU A 133 -4.14 3.70 -16.87
CA LEU A 133 -3.19 2.66 -17.23
C LEU A 133 -3.23 2.37 -18.74
N GLU A 134 -2.07 2.42 -19.39
CA GLU A 134 -1.94 2.19 -20.84
C GLU A 134 -1.78 0.70 -21.18
N PHE A 135 -2.55 -0.15 -20.49
CA PHE A 135 -2.66 -1.58 -20.79
C PHE A 135 -4.06 -1.92 -21.31
N PRO A 136 -4.18 -2.93 -22.19
CA PRO A 136 -5.48 -3.43 -22.60
C PRO A 136 -6.30 -3.95 -21.41
N ASP A 137 -7.63 -4.05 -21.61
CA ASP A 137 -8.50 -4.72 -20.66
C ASP A 137 -8.09 -6.17 -20.46
N ALA A 138 -8.27 -6.69 -19.25
CA ALA A 138 -8.05 -8.10 -18.94
C ALA A 138 -6.62 -8.61 -19.28
N SER A 139 -5.59 -7.80 -19.04
CA SER A 139 -4.19 -8.08 -19.37
C SER A 139 -3.44 -8.85 -18.30
N PHE A 140 -3.88 -8.78 -17.04
CA PHE A 140 -3.12 -9.28 -15.89
C PHE A 140 -3.89 -10.31 -15.08
N ASP A 141 -3.16 -11.30 -14.58
CA ASP A 141 -3.65 -12.31 -13.64
C ASP A 141 -3.79 -11.74 -12.23
N ALA A 142 -2.87 -10.88 -11.87
CA ALA A 142 -2.86 -10.20 -10.59
C ALA A 142 -2.39 -8.76 -10.71
N VAL A 143 -2.93 -7.90 -9.85
CA VAL A 143 -2.50 -6.51 -9.66
C VAL A 143 -2.21 -6.30 -8.18
N TYR A 144 -1.18 -5.52 -7.86
CA TYR A 144 -0.97 -5.08 -6.49
C TYR A 144 -0.66 -3.58 -6.43
N SER A 145 -0.96 -2.99 -5.27
CA SER A 145 -0.57 -1.64 -4.89
C SER A 145 -0.38 -1.61 -3.38
N LEU A 146 0.79 -1.18 -2.91
CA LEU A 146 1.15 -1.24 -1.51
C LEU A 146 1.40 0.16 -0.96
N SER A 147 0.47 0.67 -0.13
CA SER A 147 0.50 2.02 0.47
C SER A 147 0.80 3.13 -0.54
N SER A 148 0.13 3.07 -1.69
CA SER A 148 0.24 4.09 -2.75
C SER A 148 -1.09 4.71 -3.12
N LEU A 149 -2.20 3.99 -2.94
CA LEU A 149 -3.56 4.42 -3.33
C LEU A 149 -3.95 5.77 -2.73
N GLU A 150 -3.63 5.99 -1.47
CA GLU A 150 -3.91 7.21 -0.73
C GLU A 150 -3.22 8.45 -1.30
N HIS A 151 -2.14 8.24 -2.07
CA HIS A 151 -1.33 9.31 -2.68
C HIS A 151 -1.77 9.67 -4.11
N PHE A 152 -2.77 9.01 -4.68
CA PHE A 152 -3.20 9.25 -6.07
C PHE A 152 -4.01 10.55 -6.28
N GLY A 153 -4.07 11.42 -5.28
CA GLY A 153 -4.61 12.78 -5.45
C GLY A 153 -6.00 13.03 -4.85
N GLY A 154 -6.40 12.20 -3.90
CA GLY A 154 -7.66 12.34 -3.15
C GLY A 154 -8.80 11.48 -3.69
N PRO A 155 -9.98 11.49 -3.03
CA PRO A 155 -11.02 10.47 -3.21
C PRO A 155 -11.43 10.20 -4.66
N GLY A 156 -11.79 11.23 -5.42
CA GLY A 156 -12.22 11.05 -6.82
C GLY A 156 -11.10 10.57 -7.77
N GLN A 157 -9.85 10.77 -7.41
CA GLN A 157 -8.71 10.26 -8.17
C GLN A 157 -8.42 8.80 -7.81
N VAL A 158 -8.63 8.42 -6.54
CA VAL A 158 -8.58 7.03 -6.09
C VAL A 158 -9.65 6.19 -6.79
N ASP A 159 -10.88 6.75 -6.99
CA ASP A 159 -11.96 6.08 -7.74
C ASP A 159 -11.52 5.72 -9.17
N LEU A 160 -10.81 6.62 -9.84
CA LEU A 160 -10.30 6.38 -11.20
C LEU A 160 -9.26 5.25 -11.21
N ALA A 161 -8.30 5.32 -10.30
CA ALA A 161 -7.26 4.28 -10.18
C ALA A 161 -7.87 2.90 -9.83
N ALA A 162 -8.86 2.85 -8.93
CA ALA A 162 -9.57 1.62 -8.59
C ALA A 162 -10.28 0.99 -9.80
N ARG A 163 -10.91 1.82 -10.66
CA ARG A 163 -11.53 1.36 -11.92
C ARG A 163 -10.49 0.83 -12.91
N GLU A 164 -9.35 1.51 -13.05
CA GLU A 164 -8.27 1.08 -13.94
C GLU A 164 -7.64 -0.24 -13.47
N ILE A 165 -7.40 -0.40 -12.18
CA ILE A 165 -6.94 -1.67 -11.58
C ILE A 165 -7.91 -2.80 -11.93
N ALA A 166 -9.21 -2.58 -11.77
CA ALA A 166 -10.22 -3.58 -12.11
C ALA A 166 -10.30 -3.85 -13.61
N ARG A 167 -10.18 -2.82 -14.45
CA ARG A 167 -10.23 -2.96 -15.92
C ARG A 167 -9.12 -3.85 -16.46
N VAL A 168 -7.89 -3.66 -15.97
CA VAL A 168 -6.71 -4.40 -16.47
C VAL A 168 -6.63 -5.82 -15.93
N LEU A 169 -7.32 -6.15 -14.84
CA LEU A 169 -7.44 -7.53 -14.36
C LEU A 169 -8.29 -8.37 -15.31
N ARG A 170 -7.89 -9.60 -15.59
CA ARG A 170 -8.74 -10.56 -16.31
C ARG A 170 -9.91 -11.04 -15.42
N PRO A 171 -11.01 -11.55 -16.01
CA PRO A 171 -12.05 -12.24 -15.23
C PRO A 171 -11.45 -13.34 -14.34
N GLY A 172 -11.84 -13.37 -13.07
CA GLY A 172 -11.25 -14.24 -12.04
C GLY A 172 -9.89 -13.79 -11.49
N GLY A 173 -9.29 -12.73 -12.06
CA GLY A 173 -8.03 -12.15 -11.59
C GLY A 173 -8.15 -11.50 -10.22
N VAL A 174 -7.01 -11.31 -9.55
CA VAL A 174 -6.93 -10.85 -8.16
C VAL A 174 -6.19 -9.54 -8.03
N ALA A 175 -6.72 -8.60 -7.26
CA ALA A 175 -5.98 -7.43 -6.77
C ALA A 175 -5.64 -7.61 -5.29
N LEU A 176 -4.39 -7.41 -4.91
CA LEU A 176 -3.99 -7.22 -3.52
C LEU A 176 -3.64 -5.76 -3.30
N LEU A 177 -4.48 -5.06 -2.57
CA LEU A 177 -4.30 -3.64 -2.31
C LEU A 177 -4.02 -3.42 -0.83
N CYS A 178 -2.95 -2.69 -0.52
CA CYS A 178 -2.70 -2.19 0.83
C CYS A 178 -2.82 -0.67 0.83
N ALA A 179 -3.44 -0.12 1.87
CA ALA A 179 -3.58 1.32 2.03
C ALA A 179 -3.50 1.71 3.49
N ASP A 180 -3.03 2.92 3.76
CA ASP A 180 -3.04 3.51 5.09
C ASP A 180 -4.47 3.89 5.50
N VAL A 181 -4.94 3.29 6.60
CA VAL A 181 -6.31 3.45 7.10
C VAL A 181 -6.32 3.98 8.53
N LEU A 182 -7.17 4.98 8.77
CA LEU A 182 -7.40 5.57 10.08
C LEU A 182 -8.20 4.61 10.98
N LEU A 183 -7.55 3.98 11.95
CA LEU A 183 -8.20 3.17 12.98
C LEU A 183 -8.84 4.05 14.06
N ARG A 184 -8.20 5.17 14.40
CA ARG A 184 -8.71 6.15 15.36
C ARG A 184 -8.57 7.55 14.80
N ARG A 185 -9.70 8.19 14.52
CA ARG A 185 -9.75 9.59 14.10
C ARG A 185 -10.03 10.48 15.31
N HIS A 186 -9.20 11.50 15.51
CA HIS A 186 -9.48 12.49 16.55
C HIS A 186 -10.60 13.44 16.10
N PRO A 187 -11.59 13.78 16.95
CA PRO A 187 -12.70 14.65 16.58
C PRO A 187 -12.28 16.03 16.06
N LEU A 188 -11.14 16.57 16.53
CA LEU A 188 -10.59 17.85 16.06
C LEU A 188 -9.96 17.78 14.68
N ASN A 189 -9.68 16.58 14.15
CA ASN A 189 -9.25 16.37 12.77
C ASN A 189 -10.46 16.17 11.83
N ALA A 190 -11.68 16.41 12.30
CA ALA A 190 -12.91 16.26 11.55
C ALA A 190 -13.23 17.49 10.70
N ALA A 191 -14.00 17.29 9.63
CA ALA A 191 -14.45 18.28 8.67
C ALA A 191 -14.93 19.65 9.22
N PRO A 192 -15.50 19.77 10.45
CA PRO A 192 -15.85 21.07 11.01
C PRO A 192 -14.68 22.00 11.29
N VAL A 193 -13.51 21.45 11.65
CA VAL A 193 -12.29 22.26 11.87
C VAL A 193 -11.72 22.73 10.54
N ASP A 194 -11.75 21.89 9.51
CA ASP A 194 -11.42 22.31 8.15
C ASP A 194 -12.40 23.36 7.61
N LEU A 195 -13.69 23.23 7.93
CA LEU A 195 -14.71 24.22 7.53
C LEU A 195 -14.53 25.54 8.28
N ALA A 196 -14.24 25.50 9.59
CA ALA A 196 -13.93 26.68 10.38
C ALA A 196 -12.61 27.34 9.94
N ALA A 197 -11.56 26.54 9.65
CA ALA A 197 -10.32 27.01 9.10
C ALA A 197 -10.50 27.64 7.69
N ARG A 198 -11.38 27.08 6.85
CA ARG A 198 -11.76 27.67 5.55
C ARG A 198 -12.57 28.96 5.73
N ALA A 199 -13.48 29.02 6.68
CA ALA A 199 -14.25 30.23 6.95
C ALA A 199 -13.37 31.38 7.49
N VAL A 200 -12.42 31.08 8.36
CA VAL A 200 -11.43 32.04 8.85
C VAL A 200 -10.45 32.45 7.74
N SER A 201 -10.11 31.56 6.80
CA SER A 201 -9.18 31.82 5.71
C SER A 201 -9.78 32.59 4.53
N LEU A 202 -11.10 32.73 4.44
CA LEU A 202 -11.76 33.57 3.42
C LEU A 202 -11.38 35.07 3.55
N GLY A 203 -10.84 35.48 4.72
CA GLY A 203 -10.28 36.82 4.93
C GLY A 203 -8.80 37.00 4.57
N THR A 204 -8.03 35.92 4.34
CA THR A 204 -6.58 36.00 4.14
C THR A 204 -6.07 35.02 3.07
N LYS A 205 -6.47 35.25 1.82
CA LYS A 205 -6.11 34.39 0.68
C LYS A 205 -4.61 34.17 0.41
N ARG A 206 -3.71 34.82 1.13
CA ARG A 206 -2.25 34.78 0.88
C ARG A 206 -1.42 33.98 1.89
N ARG A 207 -1.95 33.58 3.05
CA ARG A 207 -1.15 32.91 4.10
C ARG A 207 -1.41 31.42 4.31
N THR A 208 -2.47 30.86 3.72
CA THR A 208 -2.87 29.46 3.94
C THR A 208 -2.28 28.47 2.94
N ALA A 209 -1.64 28.91 1.85
CA ALA A 209 -0.92 28.02 0.93
C ALA A 209 0.28 27.31 1.58
N GLY A 210 0.88 27.92 2.62
CA GLY A 210 2.00 27.34 3.38
C GLY A 210 1.59 26.44 4.55
N LEU A 211 0.30 26.47 4.96
CA LEU A 211 -0.22 25.66 6.07
C LEU A 211 -0.84 24.32 5.60
N ARG A 212 -0.97 24.11 4.30
CA ARG A 212 -1.23 22.81 3.71
C ARG A 212 0.09 22.05 3.52
N ARG A 213 0.84 21.80 4.56
CA ARG A 213 1.62 20.58 4.63
C ARG A 213 0.59 19.46 4.63
N ARG A 214 0.54 18.69 3.55
CA ARG A 214 -0.24 17.46 3.48
C ARG A 214 0.17 16.62 4.68
N SER A 215 -0.68 16.60 5.69
CA SER A 215 -0.49 15.70 6.82
C SER A 215 -0.73 14.29 6.25
N VAL A 216 0.12 13.33 6.58
CA VAL A 216 -0.11 11.90 6.28
C VAL A 216 -1.53 11.48 6.68
N VAL A 217 -2.09 12.06 7.74
CA VAL A 217 -3.49 11.87 8.15
C VAL A 217 -4.49 12.36 7.11
N ALA A 218 -4.15 13.39 6.32
CA ALA A 218 -5.06 13.92 5.29
C ALA A 218 -5.14 13.00 4.06
N GLU A 219 -4.22 12.09 3.91
CA GLU A 219 -4.14 11.13 2.81
C GLU A 219 -4.64 9.74 3.24
N ALA A 220 -4.48 9.36 4.52
CA ALA A 220 -4.99 8.09 5.02
C ALA A 220 -6.53 8.02 4.94
N LEU A 221 -7.03 6.90 4.43
CA LEU A 221 -8.45 6.67 4.23
C LEU A 221 -9.13 6.27 5.56
N THR A 222 -10.35 6.71 5.78
CA THR A 222 -11.20 6.07 6.78
C THR A 222 -11.72 4.72 6.26
N PRO A 223 -12.17 3.80 7.12
CA PRO A 223 -12.76 2.54 6.66
C PRO A 223 -13.95 2.73 5.70
N ARG A 224 -14.73 3.80 5.87
CA ARG A 224 -15.83 4.16 4.96
C ARG A 224 -15.33 4.67 3.61
N GLU A 225 -14.27 5.47 3.61
CA GLU A 225 -13.64 5.96 2.38
C GLU A 225 -12.97 4.83 1.62
N LEU A 226 -12.35 3.87 2.31
CA LEU A 226 -11.81 2.66 1.69
C LEU A 226 -12.89 1.88 0.93
N LEU A 227 -14.04 1.65 1.53
CA LEU A 227 -15.18 1.01 0.85
C LEU A 227 -15.66 1.86 -0.33
N ARG A 228 -15.90 3.14 -0.11
CA ARG A 228 -16.53 4.05 -1.07
C ARG A 228 -15.63 4.40 -2.27
N HIS A 229 -14.31 4.52 -2.06
CA HIS A 229 -13.37 5.03 -3.06
C HIS A 229 -12.43 3.95 -3.63
N VAL A 230 -12.35 2.78 -3.02
CA VAL A 230 -11.53 1.67 -3.53
C VAL A 230 -12.41 0.50 -3.96
N ILE A 231 -13.22 -0.05 -3.06
CA ILE A 231 -13.97 -1.28 -3.34
C ILE A 231 -15.16 -1.01 -4.27
N GLU A 232 -16.05 -0.10 -3.92
CA GLU A 232 -17.25 0.20 -4.74
C GLU A 232 -16.90 0.63 -6.18
N PRO A 233 -15.97 1.58 -6.43
CA PRO A 233 -15.65 1.99 -7.78
C PRO A 233 -14.97 0.90 -8.62
N SER A 234 -14.18 0.04 -8.01
CA SER A 234 -13.53 -1.08 -8.72
C SER A 234 -14.51 -2.13 -9.20
N GLY A 235 -15.64 -2.30 -8.50
CA GLY A 235 -16.56 -3.42 -8.74
C GLY A 235 -15.95 -4.79 -8.45
N LEU A 236 -14.80 -4.83 -7.78
CA LEU A 236 -14.15 -6.05 -7.33
C LEU A 236 -14.80 -6.58 -6.05
N GLU A 237 -14.82 -7.89 -5.88
CA GLU A 237 -15.36 -8.53 -4.70
C GLU A 237 -14.27 -8.74 -3.64
N LEU A 238 -14.55 -8.30 -2.41
CA LEU A 238 -13.67 -8.60 -1.28
C LEU A 238 -13.73 -10.11 -0.97
N MET A 239 -12.57 -10.77 -1.06
CA MET A 239 -12.49 -12.24 -0.94
C MET A 239 -12.75 -12.76 0.46
N GLN A 240 -12.65 -11.90 1.49
CA GLN A 240 -12.86 -12.25 2.89
C GLN A 240 -13.46 -11.05 3.63
N PRO A 241 -14.22 -11.26 4.71
CA PRO A 241 -14.68 -10.16 5.56
C PRO A 241 -13.49 -9.37 6.12
N LEU A 242 -13.55 -8.04 6.02
CA LEU A 242 -12.50 -7.13 6.49
C LEU A 242 -12.46 -7.08 8.02
N ASP A 243 -11.28 -7.33 8.59
CA ASP A 243 -11.01 -7.25 10.02
C ASP A 243 -10.05 -6.10 10.33
N LEU A 244 -10.56 -5.06 10.96
CA LEU A 244 -9.78 -3.88 11.37
C LEU A 244 -9.34 -3.95 12.84
N SER A 245 -9.56 -5.09 13.51
CA SER A 245 -9.05 -5.29 14.87
C SER A 245 -7.54 -5.48 14.86
N VAL A 246 -6.88 -4.97 15.87
CA VAL A 246 -5.47 -5.21 16.15
C VAL A 246 -5.30 -5.64 17.61
N SER A 247 -4.26 -6.43 17.86
CA SER A 247 -3.98 -6.97 19.19
C SER A 247 -3.66 -5.85 20.20
N PRO A 248 -3.90 -6.09 21.52
CA PRO A 248 -3.48 -5.15 22.56
C PRO A 248 -2.00 -4.82 22.49
N GLU A 249 -1.14 -5.81 22.18
CA GLU A 249 0.31 -5.62 22.06
C GLU A 249 0.66 -4.62 20.93
N THR A 250 -0.10 -4.61 19.84
CA THR A 250 0.07 -3.63 18.77
C THR A 250 -0.30 -2.23 19.26
N TRP A 251 -1.38 -2.10 20.05
CA TRP A 251 -1.77 -0.83 20.67
C TRP A 251 -0.78 -0.33 21.73
N ASP A 252 -0.06 -1.25 22.40
CA ASP A 252 0.99 -0.89 23.36
C ASP A 252 2.25 -0.36 22.70
N ASN A 253 2.37 -0.44 21.35
CA ASN A 253 3.55 -0.07 20.58
C ASN A 253 3.21 0.89 19.43
N VAL A 254 2.67 2.06 19.78
CA VAL A 254 2.34 3.12 18.80
C VAL A 254 3.57 4.00 18.53
N CYS A 255 3.93 4.12 17.25
CA CYS A 255 4.96 5.05 16.79
C CYS A 255 4.36 6.44 16.57
N ARG A 256 4.93 7.49 17.17
CA ARG A 256 4.54 8.88 16.91
C ARG A 256 5.36 9.46 15.76
N LEU A 257 4.68 9.98 14.75
CA LEU A 257 5.29 10.68 13.65
C LEU A 257 5.05 12.21 13.79
N TYR A 258 6.13 12.96 13.80
CA TYR A 258 6.10 14.41 13.88
C TYR A 258 6.14 15.08 12.49
N PRO A 259 5.70 16.34 12.36
CA PRO A 259 5.70 17.06 11.08
C PRO A 259 7.08 17.24 10.44
N ASP A 260 8.16 17.15 11.24
CA ASP A 260 9.55 17.21 10.79
C ASP A 260 10.09 15.85 10.30
N GLY A 261 9.24 14.80 10.31
CA GLY A 261 9.60 13.43 9.94
C GLY A 261 10.24 12.62 11.06
N ARG A 262 10.47 13.21 12.24
CA ARG A 262 11.00 12.50 13.41
C ARG A 262 9.96 11.49 13.91
N GLN A 263 10.44 10.32 14.28
CA GLN A 263 9.65 9.22 14.82
C GLN A 263 10.10 8.87 16.23
N GLU A 264 9.17 8.56 17.10
CA GLU A 264 9.45 8.06 18.45
C GLU A 264 8.36 7.12 18.95
N PRO A 265 8.66 6.19 19.87
CA PRO A 265 7.62 5.38 20.51
C PRO A 265 6.69 6.29 21.32
N ALA A 266 5.38 6.12 21.11
CA ALA A 266 4.38 6.79 21.94
C ALA A 266 4.02 5.95 23.17
N THR A 267 4.13 4.64 23.03
CA THR A 267 3.86 3.64 24.06
C THR A 267 4.86 2.47 23.91
N GLY A 268 5.00 1.65 24.94
CA GLY A 268 5.85 0.47 24.94
C GLY A 268 7.36 0.75 24.91
N SER A 269 8.14 -0.30 25.08
CA SER A 269 9.62 -0.26 25.03
C SER A 269 10.19 -0.74 23.70
N PHE A 270 9.44 -1.55 22.95
CA PHE A 270 9.77 -1.99 21.60
C PHE A 270 9.26 -0.94 20.60
N PHE A 271 9.99 -0.76 19.51
CA PHE A 271 9.67 0.25 18.49
C PHE A 271 9.29 -0.36 17.14
N PRO A 272 8.18 -1.10 17.03
CA PRO A 272 7.63 -1.51 15.75
C PRO A 272 6.90 -0.34 15.08
N HIS A 273 7.09 -0.18 13.78
CA HIS A 273 6.45 0.86 12.98
C HIS A 273 5.16 0.34 12.31
N LEU A 274 4.21 -0.15 13.11
CA LEU A 274 2.94 -0.71 12.64
C LEU A 274 1.76 0.24 12.82
N LEU A 275 1.53 0.73 14.04
CA LEU A 275 0.58 1.81 14.31
C LEU A 275 1.33 3.12 14.33
N VAL A 276 0.87 4.07 13.52
CA VAL A 276 1.46 5.40 13.46
C VAL A 276 0.48 6.43 13.97
N GLN A 277 0.90 7.16 14.98
CA GLN A 277 0.15 8.31 15.48
C GLN A 277 0.67 9.58 14.82
N VAL A 278 -0.21 10.26 14.12
CA VAL A 278 0.02 11.61 13.59
C VAL A 278 -0.97 12.55 14.28
N ASP A 279 -0.46 13.58 14.94
CA ASP A 279 -1.23 14.44 15.83
C ASP A 279 -1.95 13.59 16.91
N ARG A 280 -3.26 13.41 16.78
CA ARG A 280 -4.09 12.61 17.69
C ARG A 280 -4.82 11.46 16.99
N SER A 281 -4.56 11.27 15.71
CA SER A 281 -5.12 10.17 14.93
C SER A 281 -4.12 9.02 14.85
N VAL A 282 -4.64 7.80 14.74
CA VAL A 282 -3.80 6.59 14.62
C VAL A 282 -4.21 5.88 13.34
N LEU A 283 -3.23 5.53 12.55
CA LEU A 283 -3.38 4.81 11.28
C LEU A 283 -2.49 3.56 11.24
N THR A 284 -2.84 2.66 10.34
CA THR A 284 -2.03 1.51 9.96
C THR A 284 -2.33 1.09 8.54
N SER A 285 -1.51 0.21 7.98
CA SER A 285 -1.80 -0.43 6.70
C SER A 285 -2.91 -1.48 6.86
N VAL A 286 -3.79 -1.54 5.87
CA VAL A 286 -4.86 -2.54 5.74
C VAL A 286 -4.72 -3.24 4.41
N CYS A 287 -4.73 -4.57 4.42
CA CYS A 287 -4.65 -5.39 3.22
C CYS A 287 -6.05 -5.81 2.75
N LEU A 288 -6.29 -5.71 1.45
CA LEU A 288 -7.54 -6.01 0.77
C LEU A 288 -7.29 -7.00 -0.38
N PRO A 289 -7.50 -8.29 -0.19
CA PRO A 289 -7.58 -9.25 -1.29
C PRO A 289 -8.93 -9.10 -1.99
N LEU A 290 -8.90 -8.67 -3.24
CA LEU A 290 -10.07 -8.41 -4.08
C LEU A 290 -10.05 -9.31 -5.30
N ARG A 291 -11.20 -9.72 -5.81
CA ARG A 291 -11.32 -10.58 -7.01
C ARG A 291 -12.24 -9.95 -8.04
N ARG A 292 -11.85 -10.00 -9.30
CA ARG A 292 -12.75 -9.68 -10.40
C ARG A 292 -13.69 -10.86 -10.66
N GLY A 293 -15.00 -10.60 -10.74
CA GLY A 293 -15.98 -11.60 -11.12
C GLY A 293 -15.64 -12.29 -12.45
N THR A 294 -16.13 -13.49 -12.65
CA THR A 294 -15.93 -14.30 -13.88
C THR A 294 -16.85 -13.87 -15.01
#